data_bb486a2581e94790a708c0b4f7b4acef
#
_entry.id   bb486a2581e94790a708c0b4f7b4acef
#
_cell.length_a   1.000
_cell.length_b   1.000
_cell.length_c   1.000
_cell.angle_alpha   90.00
_cell.angle_beta   90.00
_cell.angle_gamma   90.00
#
_symmetry.space_group_name_H-M   'P 1'
#
loop_
_entity.id
_entity.type
_entity.pdbx_description
1 polymer ?
#
loop_
_entity_poly.entity_id
_entity_poly.type
_entity_poly.pdbx_seq_one_letter_code
_entity_poly.pdbx_strand_id
1 'polypeptide(L)'
;MASDGKWFYYYEIGEGNPIYKKIPATDASLMRIISIPIQPADILDLIAGRVPLREHHTVILHKQDTGQGYVLVLKRRWWGVAEKIYMDENKTRVRLIEYYNRNGTLIYRAGFNEMQMVSGFQVPARLSISNGEDADFQLDLNRYYTDVPVTDSMFVLNPPD
;
A
#
# COMPACT_ATOMS: atom_id res chain seq x y z
N MET A 1 8.44 -6.99 10.49
CA MET A 1 7.47 -7.96 9.94
C MET A 1 8.05 -8.61 8.70
N ALA A 2 7.76 -9.89 8.49
CA ALA A 2 8.12 -10.65 7.27
C ALA A 2 6.95 -11.58 6.90
N SER A 3 6.95 -12.08 5.65
CA SER A 3 5.99 -13.08 5.20
C SER A 3 6.62 -14.00 4.16
N ASP A 4 6.40 -15.30 4.32
CA ASP A 4 6.78 -16.35 3.37
C ASP A 4 5.63 -16.73 2.41
N GLY A 5 4.55 -15.93 2.41
CA GLY A 5 3.34 -16.19 1.64
C GLY A 5 2.32 -17.10 2.35
N LYS A 6 2.72 -17.84 3.38
CA LYS A 6 1.85 -18.70 4.21
C LYS A 6 1.60 -18.10 5.58
N TRP A 7 2.61 -17.41 6.12
CA TRP A 7 2.61 -16.84 7.45
C TRP A 7 3.09 -15.41 7.44
N PHE A 8 2.50 -14.56 8.32
CA PHE A 8 3.08 -13.32 8.76
C PHE A 8 3.83 -13.55 10.06
N TYR A 9 5.06 -13.01 10.11
CA TYR A 9 5.95 -13.02 11.26
C TYR A 9 6.18 -11.58 11.69
N TYR A 10 5.96 -11.26 12.96
CA TYR A 10 6.20 -9.91 13.44
C TYR A 10 6.50 -9.89 14.94
N TYR A 11 7.12 -8.80 15.35
CA TYR A 11 7.31 -8.47 16.75
C TYR A 11 6.34 -7.37 17.12
N GLU A 12 5.56 -7.58 18.18
CA GLU A 12 4.76 -6.55 18.80
C GLU A 12 5.61 -5.89 19.87
N ILE A 13 5.83 -4.58 19.73
CA ILE A 13 6.63 -3.77 20.68
C ILE A 13 5.65 -3.08 21.61
N GLY A 14 5.65 -3.47 22.88
CA GLY A 14 4.87 -2.86 23.95
C GLY A 14 5.79 -2.31 25.03
N GLU A 15 5.25 -2.09 26.25
CA GLU A 15 6.01 -1.60 27.40
C GLU A 15 7.01 -2.64 27.99
N GLY A 16 7.14 -3.80 27.35
CA GLY A 16 8.03 -4.88 27.76
C GLY A 16 8.93 -5.39 26.65
N ASN A 17 9.40 -6.63 26.78
CA ASN A 17 10.17 -7.28 25.71
C ASN A 17 9.29 -7.49 24.47
N PRO A 18 9.87 -7.38 23.26
CA PRO A 18 9.15 -7.64 22.03
C PRO A 18 8.54 -9.05 22.01
N ILE A 19 7.26 -9.15 21.72
CA ILE A 19 6.55 -10.42 21.63
C ILE A 19 6.54 -10.90 20.18
N TYR A 20 7.17 -12.04 19.93
CA TYR A 20 7.10 -12.70 18.63
C TYR A 20 5.71 -13.26 18.36
N LYS A 21 5.19 -12.97 17.16
CA LYS A 21 3.91 -13.51 16.68
C LYS A 21 4.04 -14.11 15.29
N LYS A 22 3.37 -15.24 15.09
CA LYS A 22 3.24 -15.93 13.81
C LYS A 22 1.76 -16.21 13.57
N ILE A 23 1.21 -15.66 12.49
CA ILE A 23 -0.21 -15.84 12.12
C ILE A 23 -0.34 -16.17 10.63
N PRO A 24 -1.42 -16.83 10.19
CA PRO A 24 -1.63 -17.11 8.76
C PRO A 24 -1.62 -15.83 7.92
N ALA A 25 -1.02 -15.88 6.72
CA ALA A 25 -0.95 -14.76 5.79
C ALA A 25 -2.27 -14.63 5.01
N THR A 26 -3.29 -14.08 5.68
CA THR A 26 -4.61 -13.79 5.13
C THR A 26 -4.92 -12.29 5.20
N ASP A 27 -5.88 -11.83 4.38
CA ASP A 27 -6.36 -10.44 4.43
C ASP A 27 -6.86 -10.06 5.84
N ALA A 28 -7.59 -10.97 6.50
CA ALA A 28 -8.09 -10.77 7.86
C ALA A 28 -6.94 -10.65 8.88
N SER A 29 -5.86 -11.40 8.70
CA SER A 29 -4.69 -11.32 9.56
C SER A 29 -3.94 -10.01 9.37
N LEU A 30 -3.76 -9.59 8.12
CA LEU A 30 -3.12 -8.30 7.80
C LEU A 30 -3.94 -7.13 8.37
N MET A 31 -5.25 -7.14 8.16
CA MET A 31 -6.16 -6.14 8.73
C MET A 31 -6.05 -6.06 10.25
N ARG A 32 -5.86 -7.19 10.94
CA ARG A 32 -5.68 -7.21 12.40
C ARG A 32 -4.35 -6.56 12.83
N ILE A 33 -3.29 -6.70 12.01
CA ILE A 33 -1.97 -6.14 12.33
C ILE A 33 -1.96 -4.62 12.13
N ILE A 34 -2.47 -4.14 10.99
CA ILE A 34 -2.33 -2.74 10.59
C ILE A 34 -3.62 -1.92 10.75
N SER A 35 -4.74 -2.56 11.11
CA SER A 35 -6.08 -1.94 11.29
C SER A 35 -6.60 -1.24 10.02
N ILE A 36 -6.08 -1.57 8.86
CA ILE A 36 -6.48 -1.02 7.56
C ILE A 36 -6.91 -2.16 6.65
N PRO A 37 -8.10 -2.13 6.02
CA PRO A 37 -8.60 -3.20 5.17
C PRO A 37 -7.98 -3.15 3.77
N ILE A 38 -6.67 -3.41 3.69
CA ILE A 38 -5.89 -3.49 2.46
C ILE A 38 -5.45 -4.94 2.21
N GLN A 39 -5.42 -5.36 0.96
CA GLN A 39 -4.97 -6.70 0.58
C GLN A 39 -3.43 -6.76 0.51
N PRO A 40 -2.82 -7.90 0.87
CA PRO A 40 -1.36 -8.07 0.74
C PRO A 40 -0.84 -7.78 -0.68
N ALA A 41 -1.59 -8.19 -1.71
CA ALA A 41 -1.24 -7.93 -3.11
C ALA A 41 -1.18 -6.43 -3.42
N ASP A 42 -2.10 -5.63 -2.87
CA ASP A 42 -2.08 -4.17 -3.04
C ASP A 42 -0.82 -3.55 -2.43
N ILE A 43 -0.42 -4.01 -1.25
CA ILE A 43 0.82 -3.53 -0.59
C ILE A 43 2.03 -3.83 -1.47
N LEU A 44 2.11 -5.03 -2.05
CA LEU A 44 3.21 -5.40 -2.95
C LEU A 44 3.25 -4.53 -4.21
N ASP A 45 2.10 -4.23 -4.80
CA ASP A 45 2.02 -3.32 -5.93
C ASP A 45 2.47 -1.90 -5.55
N LEU A 46 2.00 -1.39 -4.42
CA LEU A 46 2.38 -0.07 -3.92
C LEU A 46 3.89 0.02 -3.64
N ILE A 47 4.49 -0.99 -3.00
CA ILE A 47 5.95 -1.06 -2.77
C ILE A 47 6.71 -1.06 -4.11
N ALA A 48 6.19 -1.73 -5.12
CA ALA A 48 6.78 -1.75 -6.47
C ALA A 48 6.53 -0.44 -7.26
N GLY A 49 5.91 0.58 -6.66
CA GLY A 49 5.57 1.85 -7.32
C GLY A 49 4.40 1.74 -8.30
N ARG A 50 3.62 0.66 -8.21
CA ARG A 50 2.44 0.43 -9.05
C ARG A 50 1.16 0.80 -8.30
N VAL A 51 0.15 1.21 -9.07
CA VAL A 51 -1.20 1.48 -8.55
C VAL A 51 -2.04 0.22 -8.73
N PRO A 52 -2.61 -0.38 -7.66
CA PRO A 52 -3.49 -1.53 -7.76
C PRO A 52 -4.86 -1.09 -8.30
N LEU A 53 -5.04 -1.11 -9.62
CA LEU A 53 -6.25 -0.64 -10.27
C LEU A 53 -7.46 -1.51 -9.94
N ARG A 54 -8.59 -0.85 -9.63
CA ARG A 54 -9.87 -1.50 -9.36
C ARG A 54 -10.73 -1.65 -10.61
N GLU A 55 -11.61 -2.63 -10.59
CA GLU A 55 -12.60 -2.79 -11.65
C GLU A 55 -13.42 -1.49 -11.82
N HIS A 56 -13.48 -0.99 -13.03
CA HIS A 56 -14.15 0.27 -13.37
C HIS A 56 -14.75 0.21 -14.78
N HIS A 57 -15.70 1.09 -15.05
CA HIS A 57 -16.35 1.23 -16.37
C HIS A 57 -16.09 2.58 -17.00
N THR A 58 -15.80 3.59 -16.21
CA THR A 58 -15.57 4.96 -16.69
C THR A 58 -14.35 5.54 -16.00
N VAL A 59 -13.53 6.23 -16.78
CA VAL A 59 -12.35 6.95 -16.30
C VAL A 59 -12.51 8.42 -16.67
N ILE A 60 -12.36 9.32 -15.70
CA ILE A 60 -12.48 10.75 -15.89
C ILE A 60 -11.22 11.41 -15.32
N LEU A 61 -10.57 12.24 -16.14
CA LEU A 61 -9.44 13.05 -15.73
C LEU A 61 -9.89 14.47 -15.43
N HIS A 62 -9.62 14.95 -14.22
CA HIS A 62 -9.84 16.32 -13.80
C HIS A 62 -8.53 17.01 -13.47
N LYS A 63 -8.43 18.30 -13.74
CA LYS A 63 -7.40 19.15 -13.14
C LYS A 63 -7.83 19.44 -11.69
N GLN A 64 -6.88 19.37 -10.74
CA GLN A 64 -7.19 19.69 -9.35
C GLN A 64 -7.47 21.21 -9.21
N ASP A 65 -8.45 21.57 -8.39
CA ASP A 65 -8.85 22.97 -8.16
C ASP A 65 -7.71 23.78 -7.50
N THR A 66 -6.83 23.10 -6.75
CA THR A 66 -5.62 23.70 -6.18
C THR A 66 -4.55 24.05 -7.21
N GLY A 67 -4.73 23.69 -8.48
CA GLY A 67 -3.75 23.87 -9.55
C GLY A 67 -2.55 22.92 -9.48
N GLN A 68 -2.47 22.04 -8.49
CA GLN A 68 -1.30 21.20 -8.20
C GLN A 68 -1.33 19.82 -8.86
N GLY A 69 -1.84 19.69 -10.07
CA GLY A 69 -1.83 18.45 -10.83
C GLY A 69 -3.22 17.96 -11.23
N TYR A 70 -3.33 16.66 -11.40
CA TYR A 70 -4.52 16.00 -11.94
C TYR A 70 -5.03 14.90 -11.01
N VAL A 71 -6.32 14.62 -11.08
CA VAL A 71 -6.95 13.46 -10.46
C VAL A 71 -7.64 12.61 -11.53
N LEU A 72 -7.27 11.35 -11.58
CA LEU A 72 -7.94 10.34 -12.39
C LEU A 72 -8.98 9.66 -11.50
N VAL A 73 -10.24 9.75 -11.89
CA VAL A 73 -11.37 9.18 -11.16
C VAL A 73 -11.89 7.96 -11.91
N LEU A 74 -11.78 6.80 -11.29
CA LEU A 74 -12.30 5.55 -11.78
C LEU A 74 -13.68 5.29 -11.18
N LYS A 75 -14.71 5.09 -12.02
CA LYS A 75 -16.08 4.86 -11.60
C LYS A 75 -16.60 3.49 -11.99
N ARG A 76 -17.32 2.86 -11.09
CA ARG A 76 -18.12 1.66 -11.39
C ARG A 76 -19.42 2.07 -12.09
N ARG A 77 -19.97 1.15 -12.86
CA ARG A 77 -21.21 1.43 -13.64
C ARG A 77 -22.37 1.90 -12.76
N TRP A 78 -22.55 1.27 -11.59
CA TRP A 78 -23.72 1.48 -10.73
C TRP A 78 -23.37 1.99 -9.32
N TRP A 79 -22.10 1.96 -8.94
CA TRP A 79 -21.64 2.10 -7.56
C TRP A 79 -20.78 3.32 -7.30
N GLY A 80 -20.82 4.31 -8.20
CA GLY A 80 -20.07 5.55 -8.03
C GLY A 80 -18.55 5.38 -8.17
N VAL A 81 -17.80 6.19 -7.41
CA VAL A 81 -16.33 6.20 -7.44
C VAL A 81 -15.79 4.90 -6.87
N ALA A 82 -14.87 4.27 -7.61
CA ALA A 82 -14.10 3.12 -7.17
C ALA A 82 -12.76 3.54 -6.59
N GLU A 83 -12.11 4.47 -7.27
CA GLU A 83 -10.74 4.86 -6.98
C GLU A 83 -10.48 6.27 -7.48
N LYS A 84 -9.61 7.02 -6.80
CA LYS A 84 -9.02 8.27 -7.25
C LYS A 84 -7.51 8.16 -7.23
N ILE A 85 -6.87 8.58 -8.31
CA ILE A 85 -5.42 8.57 -8.46
C ILE A 85 -4.96 10.01 -8.69
N TYR A 86 -4.24 10.56 -7.73
CA TYR A 86 -3.74 11.92 -7.76
C TYR A 86 -2.32 11.94 -8.33
N MET A 87 -2.13 12.75 -9.36
CA MET A 87 -0.88 12.87 -10.11
C MET A 87 -0.33 14.28 -10.03
N ASP A 88 0.96 14.40 -10.31
CA ASP A 88 1.62 15.68 -10.49
C ASP A 88 1.11 16.43 -11.74
N GLU A 89 1.58 17.66 -11.94
CA GLU A 89 1.21 18.52 -13.07
C GLU A 89 1.59 17.91 -14.43
N ASN A 90 2.65 17.13 -14.47
CA ASN A 90 3.13 16.48 -15.70
C ASN A 90 2.47 15.12 -15.95
N LYS A 91 1.66 14.62 -15.02
CA LYS A 91 1.04 13.28 -15.06
C LYS A 91 2.05 12.14 -15.13
N THR A 92 3.24 12.37 -14.60
CA THR A 92 4.36 11.42 -14.62
C THR A 92 4.53 10.68 -13.30
N ARG A 93 3.97 11.23 -12.21
CA ARG A 93 4.08 10.66 -10.87
C ARG A 93 2.74 10.59 -10.18
N VAL A 94 2.43 9.42 -9.64
CA VAL A 94 1.32 9.28 -8.69
C VAL A 94 1.81 9.71 -7.31
N ARG A 95 1.04 10.57 -6.64
CA ARG A 95 1.33 11.07 -5.29
C ARG A 95 0.47 10.43 -4.22
N LEU A 96 -0.79 10.15 -4.56
CA LEU A 96 -1.78 9.61 -3.64
C LEU A 96 -2.77 8.77 -4.42
N ILE A 97 -3.24 7.70 -3.82
CA ILE A 97 -4.43 6.97 -4.27
C ILE A 97 -5.45 6.91 -3.15
N GLU A 98 -6.72 6.87 -3.51
CA GLU A 98 -7.84 6.66 -2.59
C GLU A 98 -8.74 5.57 -3.15
N TYR A 99 -8.98 4.56 -2.35
CA TYR A 99 -9.84 3.44 -2.70
C TYR A 99 -11.15 3.51 -1.92
N TYR A 100 -12.28 3.29 -2.63
CA TYR A 100 -13.62 3.41 -2.08
C TYR A 100 -14.40 2.11 -2.20
N ASN A 101 -15.23 1.80 -1.19
CA ASN A 101 -16.19 0.70 -1.27
C ASN A 101 -17.39 1.06 -2.18
N ARG A 102 -18.35 0.13 -2.28
CA ARG A 102 -19.56 0.31 -3.10
C ARG A 102 -20.49 1.41 -2.57
N ASN A 103 -20.39 1.74 -1.29
CA ASN A 103 -21.21 2.78 -0.64
C ASN A 103 -20.56 4.16 -0.73
N GLY A 104 -19.39 4.29 -1.35
CA GLY A 104 -18.64 5.53 -1.47
C GLY A 104 -17.81 5.88 -0.22
N THR A 105 -17.69 4.98 0.75
CA THR A 105 -16.84 5.16 1.93
C THR A 105 -15.38 4.90 1.55
N LEU A 106 -14.47 5.73 2.02
CA LEU A 106 -13.04 5.53 1.89
C LEU A 106 -12.65 4.25 2.63
N ILE A 107 -11.97 3.32 1.94
CA ILE A 107 -11.42 2.11 2.52
C ILE A 107 -9.99 2.34 3.00
N TYR A 108 -9.16 2.88 2.11
CA TYR A 108 -7.83 3.35 2.44
C TYR A 108 -7.36 4.39 1.44
N ARG A 109 -6.36 5.14 1.86
CA ARG A 109 -5.52 5.97 0.98
C ARG A 109 -4.07 5.53 1.11
N ALA A 110 -3.30 5.63 0.01
CA ALA A 110 -1.87 5.38 0.03
C ALA A 110 -1.12 6.53 -0.63
N GLY A 111 -0.16 7.10 0.08
CA GLY A 111 0.67 8.21 -0.35
C GLY A 111 2.08 7.76 -0.69
N PHE A 112 2.58 8.18 -1.86
CA PHE A 112 3.95 7.99 -2.31
C PHE A 112 4.75 9.24 -1.95
N ASN A 113 5.29 9.29 -0.71
CA ASN A 113 5.83 10.54 -0.16
C ASN A 113 7.25 10.83 -0.65
N GLU A 114 8.08 9.82 -0.76
CA GLU A 114 9.45 9.92 -1.26
C GLU A 114 9.67 8.82 -2.29
N MET A 115 10.37 9.17 -3.38
CA MET A 115 10.67 8.24 -4.47
C MET A 115 12.17 8.08 -4.63
N GLN A 116 12.58 6.87 -5.01
CA GLN A 116 13.96 6.54 -5.34
C GLN A 116 14.06 5.78 -6.66
N MET A 117 15.23 5.84 -7.28
CA MET A 117 15.48 5.10 -8.52
C MET A 117 16.15 3.76 -8.20
N VAL A 118 15.55 2.68 -8.66
CA VAL A 118 16.10 1.33 -8.53
C VAL A 118 16.07 0.65 -9.88
N SER A 119 17.22 0.30 -10.41
CA SER A 119 17.37 -0.36 -11.73
C SER A 119 16.59 0.32 -12.87
N GLY A 120 16.53 1.66 -12.87
CA GLY A 120 15.83 2.45 -13.88
C GLY A 120 14.35 2.68 -13.62
N PHE A 121 13.78 2.15 -12.53
CA PHE A 121 12.39 2.33 -12.15
C PHE A 121 12.26 3.26 -10.95
N GLN A 122 11.22 4.09 -10.95
CA GLN A 122 10.85 4.89 -9.78
C GLN A 122 10.02 4.03 -8.82
N VAL A 123 10.53 3.86 -7.60
CA VAL A 123 9.84 3.14 -6.51
C VAL A 123 9.77 4.02 -5.26
N PRO A 124 8.80 3.84 -4.37
CA PRO A 124 8.72 4.64 -3.16
C PRO A 124 9.90 4.34 -2.21
N ALA A 125 10.50 5.38 -1.63
CA ALA A 125 11.36 5.27 -0.46
C ALA A 125 10.51 5.35 0.82
N ARG A 126 9.39 6.05 0.75
CA ARG A 126 8.40 6.10 1.84
C ARG A 126 7.00 5.96 1.30
N LEU A 127 6.25 5.03 1.87
CA LEU A 127 4.84 4.76 1.58
C LEU A 127 4.02 4.94 2.86
N SER A 128 2.99 5.77 2.82
CA SER A 128 2.02 5.92 3.91
C SER A 128 0.68 5.32 3.48
N ILE A 129 0.06 4.56 4.36
CA ILE A 129 -1.28 3.96 4.14
C ILE A 129 -2.14 4.31 5.34
N SER A 130 -3.35 4.80 5.09
CA SER A 130 -4.29 5.24 6.13
C SER A 130 -5.72 4.85 5.77
N ASN A 131 -6.57 4.54 6.76
CA ASN A 131 -8.01 4.40 6.56
C ASN A 131 -8.74 5.75 6.57
N GLY A 132 -8.01 6.85 6.83
CA GLY A 132 -8.56 8.20 6.88
C GLY A 132 -9.23 8.56 8.21
N GLU A 133 -9.21 7.68 9.20
CA GLU A 133 -9.80 7.86 10.53
C GLU A 133 -8.72 7.75 11.62
N ASP A 134 -8.45 6.57 12.10
CA ASP A 134 -7.65 6.30 13.30
C ASP A 134 -6.43 5.39 13.04
N ALA A 135 -6.28 4.86 11.86
CA ALA A 135 -5.17 3.98 11.51
C ALA A 135 -4.29 4.57 10.41
N ASP A 136 -3.02 4.74 10.76
CA ASP A 136 -1.95 5.13 9.86
C ASP A 136 -0.82 4.10 9.92
N PHE A 137 -0.33 3.69 8.75
CA PHE A 137 0.75 2.75 8.60
C PHE A 137 1.80 3.32 7.64
N GLN A 138 3.04 3.42 8.08
CA GLN A 138 4.15 3.92 7.27
C GLN A 138 5.19 2.83 7.03
N LEU A 139 5.65 2.74 5.80
CA LEU A 139 6.77 1.92 5.38
C LEU A 139 7.90 2.82 4.90
N ASP A 140 9.06 2.73 5.56
CA ASP A 140 10.32 3.33 5.11
C ASP A 140 11.14 2.23 4.42
N LEU A 141 11.30 2.37 3.09
CA LEU A 141 11.88 1.37 2.21
C LEU A 141 13.32 1.78 1.86
N ASN A 142 14.25 1.40 2.72
CA ASN A 142 15.65 1.85 2.62
C ASN A 142 16.44 1.13 1.53
N ARG A 143 16.06 -0.11 1.17
CA ARG A 143 16.78 -0.92 0.18
C ARG A 143 15.83 -1.78 -0.63
N TYR A 144 16.09 -1.83 -1.93
CA TYR A 144 15.51 -2.77 -2.86
C TYR A 144 16.60 -3.66 -3.42
N TYR A 145 16.35 -4.94 -3.45
CA TYR A 145 17.23 -5.91 -4.09
C TYR A 145 16.51 -6.46 -5.32
N THR A 146 17.04 -6.16 -6.50
CA THR A 146 16.51 -6.65 -7.77
C THR A 146 17.31 -7.86 -8.23
N ASP A 147 16.62 -8.82 -8.85
CA ASP A 147 17.22 -10.00 -9.48
C ASP A 147 18.12 -10.85 -8.57
N VAL A 148 17.84 -10.84 -7.26
CA VAL A 148 18.53 -11.70 -6.31
C VAL A 148 17.78 -13.02 -6.16
N PRO A 149 18.48 -14.15 -6.09
CA PRO A 149 17.85 -15.42 -5.76
C PRO A 149 17.28 -15.35 -4.33
N VAL A 150 16.00 -15.63 -4.18
CA VAL A 150 15.31 -15.62 -2.90
C VAL A 150 14.90 -17.05 -2.51
N THR A 151 15.00 -17.36 -1.23
CA THR A 151 14.51 -18.61 -0.64
C THR A 151 13.46 -18.31 0.42
N ASP A 152 12.54 -19.23 0.65
CA ASP A 152 11.47 -19.05 1.65
C ASP A 152 12.03 -18.74 3.04
N SER A 153 13.20 -19.29 3.39
CA SER A 153 13.87 -19.05 4.67
C SER A 153 14.27 -17.59 4.92
N MET A 154 14.48 -16.80 3.86
CA MET A 154 14.81 -15.37 3.99
C MET A 154 13.64 -14.52 4.54
N PHE A 155 12.42 -15.05 4.46
CA PHE A 155 11.22 -14.38 4.89
C PHE A 155 10.65 -14.91 6.21
N VAL A 156 11.37 -15.81 6.86
CA VAL A 156 11.01 -16.37 8.16
C VAL A 156 11.75 -15.63 9.26
N LEU A 157 11.01 -15.01 10.18
CA LEU A 157 11.58 -14.49 11.42
C LEU A 157 11.56 -15.59 12.46
N ASN A 158 12.69 -15.76 13.15
CA ASN A 158 12.77 -16.68 14.29
C ASN A 158 12.42 -15.95 15.58
N PRO A 159 11.85 -16.67 16.58
CA PRO A 159 11.73 -16.11 17.93
C PRO A 159 13.10 -15.65 18.44
N PRO A 160 13.16 -14.62 19.28
CA PRO A 160 14.39 -14.27 19.98
C PRO A 160 14.77 -15.43 20.94
N ASP A 161 16.06 -15.66 21.09
CA ASP A 161 16.62 -16.61 22.07
C ASP A 161 16.30 -16.17 23.50
#